data_5179318a6d68dc7ccee1ee0877075967
#
_entry.id   5179318a6d68dc7ccee1ee0877075967
#
_cell.length_a   1.000
_cell.length_b   1.000
_cell.length_c   1.000
_cell.angle_alpha   90.00
_cell.angle_beta   90.00
_cell.angle_gamma   90.00
#
_symmetry.space_group_name_H-M   'P 1'
#
loop_
_entity.id
_entity.type
_entity.pdbx_description
1 polymer ?
#
loop_
_entity_poly.entity_id
_entity_poly.type
_entity_poly.pdbx_seq_one_letter_code
_entity_poly.pdbx_strand_id
1 'polypeptide(L)'
;MPRVEPCLGYVVGHPEGMILFDTGMGSHPEVDAHYRPRRVGLREALAAIGTQIADISLAANCHLHFDHCGGNPLLGQIPVFVQDTELGTARQAPDYTLPELIEGSRFEQVTGQAEMLPGVFLVPTPGHTDGHQSLIVRRPDGVVIVAGQSHDTATQYAADQLAWQAHRDAHDQPLPGFPGWIDALQQLNPKMVYFAHDRAVWTP
;
A
#
# COMPACT_ATOMS: atom_id res chain seq x y z
N MET A 1 12.60 0.88 -21.05
CA MET A 1 12.65 2.35 -21.14
C MET A 1 12.73 2.92 -19.73
N PRO A 2 13.45 4.04 -19.50
CA PRO A 2 13.36 4.73 -18.20
C PRO A 2 11.91 5.10 -17.91
N ARG A 3 11.45 4.83 -16.69
CA ARG A 3 10.09 5.12 -16.23
C ARG A 3 10.18 6.15 -15.11
N VAL A 4 9.30 7.12 -15.10
CA VAL A 4 9.12 8.07 -14.01
C VAL A 4 7.76 7.81 -13.39
N GLU A 5 7.74 7.47 -12.12
CA GLU A 5 6.53 7.14 -11.38
C GLU A 5 6.52 7.81 -10.01
N PRO A 6 5.36 8.11 -9.44
CA PRO A 6 5.27 8.58 -8.07
C PRO A 6 5.50 7.44 -7.09
N CYS A 7 5.92 7.77 -5.86
CA CYS A 7 5.82 6.92 -4.67
C CYS A 7 4.88 7.63 -3.71
N LEU A 8 3.63 7.18 -3.66
CA LEU A 8 2.54 7.85 -2.94
C LEU A 8 2.26 7.13 -1.62
N GLY A 9 2.20 7.90 -0.54
CA GLY A 9 1.57 7.49 0.72
C GLY A 9 0.20 8.15 0.88
N TYR A 10 -0.63 7.59 1.73
CA TYR A 10 -2.02 8.04 1.91
C TYR A 10 -2.32 8.26 3.39
N VAL A 11 -3.04 9.33 3.69
CA VAL A 11 -3.54 9.62 5.03
C VAL A 11 -5.05 9.40 5.06
N VAL A 12 -5.50 8.59 6.01
CA VAL A 12 -6.91 8.32 6.25
C VAL A 12 -7.30 8.92 7.60
N GLY A 13 -8.18 9.94 7.57
CA GLY A 13 -8.79 10.49 8.77
C GLY A 13 -9.93 9.59 9.27
N HIS A 14 -9.89 9.21 10.55
CA HIS A 14 -10.92 8.42 11.22
C HIS A 14 -11.26 9.06 12.57
N PRO A 15 -12.50 8.94 13.10
CA PRO A 15 -12.86 9.52 14.42
C PRO A 15 -11.98 9.05 15.57
N GLU A 16 -11.43 7.83 15.51
CA GLU A 16 -10.57 7.23 16.54
C GLU A 16 -9.07 7.42 16.28
N GLY A 17 -8.66 8.10 15.21
CA GLY A 17 -7.26 8.38 14.93
C GLY A 17 -6.97 8.56 13.45
N MET A 18 -5.74 8.98 13.15
CA MET A 18 -5.26 9.18 11.79
C MET A 18 -4.34 8.02 11.40
N ILE A 19 -4.60 7.42 10.23
CA ILE A 19 -3.81 6.30 9.69
C ILE A 19 -2.94 6.82 8.55
N LEU A 20 -1.67 6.47 8.56
CA LEU A 20 -0.75 6.65 7.43
C LEU A 20 -0.52 5.31 6.74
N PHE A 21 -0.83 5.21 5.46
CA PHE A 21 -0.55 4.04 4.63
C PHE A 21 0.57 4.36 3.66
N ASP A 22 1.69 3.66 3.79
CA ASP A 22 3.02 3.88 3.21
C ASP A 22 3.66 5.23 3.62
N THR A 23 4.98 5.21 3.75
CA THR A 23 5.77 6.33 4.26
C THR A 23 6.71 6.92 3.23
N GLY A 24 6.62 6.45 1.99
CA GLY A 24 7.41 6.94 0.86
C GLY A 24 8.84 6.41 0.84
N MET A 25 9.65 7.00 -0.02
CA MET A 25 11.01 6.54 -0.33
C MET A 25 12.02 7.03 0.69
N GLY A 26 12.81 6.10 1.23
CA GLY A 26 13.98 6.38 2.05
C GLY A 26 15.14 7.01 1.26
N SER A 27 16.16 7.50 1.97
CA SER A 27 17.38 8.02 1.38
C SER A 27 18.54 7.07 1.65
N HIS A 28 19.16 6.59 0.58
CA HIS A 28 20.37 5.76 0.65
C HIS A 28 21.26 6.04 -0.57
N PRO A 29 22.57 6.15 -0.43
CA PRO A 29 23.45 6.57 -1.53
C PRO A 29 23.34 5.72 -2.80
N GLU A 30 23.23 4.39 -2.66
CA GLU A 30 23.11 3.49 -3.81
C GLU A 30 21.73 3.59 -4.49
N VAL A 31 20.65 3.70 -3.70
CA VAL A 31 19.30 3.93 -4.21
C VAL A 31 19.24 5.25 -4.96
N ASP A 32 19.84 6.31 -4.39
CA ASP A 32 19.86 7.65 -4.97
C ASP A 32 20.66 7.70 -6.28
N ALA A 33 21.78 7.01 -6.33
CA ALA A 33 22.60 6.90 -7.54
C ALA A 33 21.86 6.16 -8.67
N HIS A 34 21.10 5.12 -8.32
CA HIS A 34 20.40 4.28 -9.29
C HIS A 34 19.10 4.93 -9.79
N TYR A 35 18.21 5.31 -8.86
CA TYR A 35 16.86 5.80 -9.20
C TYR A 35 16.77 7.31 -9.42
N ARG A 36 17.75 8.09 -8.92
CA ARG A 36 17.78 9.57 -9.01
C ARG A 36 16.46 10.22 -8.59
N PRO A 37 15.91 9.88 -7.41
CA PRO A 37 14.58 10.29 -7.02
C PRO A 37 14.50 11.81 -6.74
N ARG A 38 13.35 12.39 -7.04
CA ARG A 38 12.96 13.71 -6.53
C ARG A 38 12.09 13.52 -5.32
N ARG A 39 12.73 13.55 -4.14
CA ARG A 39 12.02 13.32 -2.88
C ARG A 39 11.31 14.56 -2.37
N VAL A 40 10.11 14.31 -1.82
CA VAL A 40 9.49 15.15 -0.82
C VAL A 40 9.56 14.34 0.47
N GLY A 41 10.21 14.88 1.51
CA GLY A 41 10.34 14.17 2.78
C GLY A 41 8.97 13.97 3.45
N LEU A 42 8.80 12.88 4.22
CA LEU A 42 7.52 12.57 4.87
C LEU A 42 6.96 13.75 5.69
N ARG A 43 7.81 14.45 6.46
CA ARG A 43 7.39 15.63 7.25
C ARG A 43 6.86 16.76 6.37
N GLU A 44 7.52 17.01 5.25
CA GLU A 44 7.12 18.04 4.29
C GLU A 44 5.83 17.64 3.57
N ALA A 45 5.71 16.37 3.17
CA ALA A 45 4.51 15.86 2.53
C ALA A 45 3.28 15.95 3.45
N LEU A 46 3.41 15.58 4.73
CA LEU A 46 2.36 15.72 5.72
C LEU A 46 2.01 17.19 5.97
N ALA A 47 3.01 18.08 6.11
CA ALA A 47 2.79 19.50 6.30
C ALA A 47 2.02 20.15 5.13
N ALA A 48 2.26 19.69 3.90
CA ALA A 48 1.55 20.19 2.72
C ALA A 48 0.03 19.91 2.75
N ILE A 49 -0.42 18.94 3.54
CA ILE A 49 -1.84 18.63 3.77
C ILE A 49 -2.33 19.07 5.16
N GLY A 50 -1.54 19.91 5.87
CA GLY A 50 -1.91 20.43 7.18
C GLY A 50 -1.81 19.41 8.31
N THR A 51 -0.98 18.38 8.16
CA THR A 51 -0.81 17.27 9.11
C THR A 51 0.67 17.16 9.51
N GLN A 52 0.95 16.56 10.64
CA GLN A 52 2.29 16.27 11.13
C GLN A 52 2.40 14.83 11.65
N ILE A 53 3.63 14.33 11.84
CA ILE A 53 3.83 12.94 12.32
C ILE A 53 3.13 12.69 13.65
N ALA A 54 3.11 13.70 14.55
CA ALA A 54 2.47 13.57 15.86
C ALA A 54 0.93 13.39 15.79
N ASP A 55 0.30 13.71 14.66
CA ASP A 55 -1.14 13.51 14.44
C ASP A 55 -1.45 12.08 14.01
N ILE A 56 -0.44 11.32 13.54
CA ILE A 56 -0.61 9.93 13.10
C ILE A 56 -0.71 9.02 14.32
N SER A 57 -1.80 8.28 14.39
CA SER A 57 -2.07 7.32 15.47
C SER A 57 -1.56 5.92 15.14
N LEU A 58 -1.71 5.51 13.88
CA LEU A 58 -1.35 4.19 13.35
C LEU A 58 -0.73 4.36 11.96
N ALA A 59 0.18 3.47 11.61
CA ALA A 59 0.67 3.36 10.23
C ALA A 59 0.55 1.91 9.72
N ALA A 60 0.56 1.73 8.41
CA ALA A 60 0.72 0.45 7.77
C ALA A 60 1.55 0.60 6.50
N ASN A 61 2.30 -0.43 6.14
CA ASN A 61 2.96 -0.50 4.84
C ASN A 61 2.25 -1.54 3.97
N CYS A 62 2.08 -1.25 2.69
CA CYS A 62 1.58 -2.27 1.76
C CYS A 62 2.59 -3.41 1.63
N HIS A 63 3.87 -3.10 1.66
CA HIS A 63 5.01 -4.02 1.77
C HIS A 63 6.26 -3.24 2.24
N LEU A 64 7.41 -3.87 2.38
CA LEU A 64 8.58 -3.26 2.99
C LEU A 64 9.74 -2.97 2.02
N HIS A 65 9.49 -2.75 0.73
CA HIS A 65 10.52 -2.16 -0.12
C HIS A 65 10.80 -0.70 0.28
N PHE A 66 12.02 -0.24 -0.01
CA PHE A 66 12.56 1.05 0.46
C PHE A 66 11.73 2.27 0.06
N ASP A 67 10.93 2.16 -1.00
CA ASP A 67 10.09 3.25 -1.52
C ASP A 67 8.68 3.30 -0.88
N HIS A 68 8.35 2.33 -0.03
CA HIS A 68 7.11 2.29 0.76
C HIS A 68 7.33 2.48 2.24
N CYS A 69 8.49 2.04 2.77
CA CYS A 69 8.80 2.09 4.19
C CYS A 69 9.88 3.12 4.57
N GLY A 70 10.30 3.96 3.62
CA GLY A 70 11.42 4.88 3.78
C GLY A 70 11.29 5.92 4.88
N GLY A 71 10.06 6.29 5.24
CA GLY A 71 9.78 7.18 6.35
C GLY A 71 9.52 6.50 7.70
N ASN A 72 9.53 5.17 7.76
CA ASN A 72 9.24 4.41 8.99
C ASN A 72 10.11 4.84 10.19
N PRO A 73 11.44 5.09 10.04
CA PRO A 73 12.26 5.55 11.16
C PRO A 73 11.78 6.86 11.81
N LEU A 74 11.02 7.69 11.11
CA LEU A 74 10.47 8.94 11.63
C LEU A 74 9.23 8.74 12.51
N LEU A 75 8.61 7.56 12.45
CA LEU A 75 7.38 7.26 13.17
C LEU A 75 7.61 6.98 14.67
N GLY A 76 8.84 6.59 15.05
CA GLY A 76 9.20 6.33 16.44
C GLY A 76 8.35 5.21 17.07
N GLN A 77 7.48 5.55 18.03
CA GLN A 77 6.64 4.59 18.74
C GLN A 77 5.25 4.38 18.10
N ILE A 78 4.95 5.04 16.98
CA ILE A 78 3.71 4.81 16.25
C ILE A 78 3.73 3.38 15.71
N PRO A 79 2.71 2.54 15.99
CA PRO A 79 2.68 1.16 15.50
C PRO A 79 2.52 1.14 13.98
N VAL A 80 3.32 0.29 13.32
CA VAL A 80 3.32 0.07 11.87
C VAL A 80 2.82 -1.34 11.59
N PHE A 81 1.64 -1.46 11.03
CA PHE A 81 1.03 -2.75 10.71
C PHE A 81 1.61 -3.33 9.41
N VAL A 82 1.99 -4.59 9.46
CA VAL A 82 2.59 -5.32 8.34
C VAL A 82 2.23 -6.81 8.46
N GLN A 83 2.10 -7.50 7.31
CA GLN A 83 1.94 -8.95 7.33
C GLN A 83 3.20 -9.61 7.91
N ASP A 84 3.00 -10.67 8.71
CA ASP A 84 4.10 -11.46 9.31
C ASP A 84 5.06 -12.02 8.25
N THR A 85 4.53 -12.51 7.14
CA THR A 85 5.29 -12.98 5.97
C THR A 85 6.19 -11.88 5.42
N GLU A 86 5.68 -10.66 5.29
CA GLU A 86 6.43 -9.51 4.77
C GLU A 86 7.61 -9.14 5.67
N LEU A 87 7.34 -9.00 6.97
CA LEU A 87 8.38 -8.66 7.93
C LEU A 87 9.42 -9.78 8.06
N GLY A 88 8.97 -11.04 7.96
CA GLY A 88 9.86 -12.21 7.93
C GLY A 88 10.81 -12.14 6.74
N THR A 89 10.32 -11.87 5.54
CA THR A 89 11.13 -11.72 4.33
C THR A 89 12.11 -10.54 4.45
N ALA A 90 11.62 -9.37 4.88
CA ALA A 90 12.45 -8.17 5.02
C ALA A 90 13.61 -8.33 6.01
N ARG A 91 13.45 -9.16 7.04
CA ARG A 91 14.49 -9.45 8.03
C ARG A 91 15.50 -10.51 7.58
N GLN A 92 15.10 -11.40 6.67
CA GLN A 92 15.92 -12.54 6.26
C GLN A 92 16.64 -12.34 4.94
N ALA A 93 16.08 -11.54 4.03
CA ALA A 93 16.64 -11.31 2.70
C ALA A 93 17.44 -9.99 2.69
N PRO A 94 18.80 -10.05 2.57
CA PRO A 94 19.64 -8.86 2.71
C PRO A 94 19.38 -7.75 1.68
N ASP A 95 18.91 -8.12 0.49
CA ASP A 95 18.68 -7.19 -0.62
C ASP A 95 17.19 -6.81 -0.78
N TYR A 96 16.35 -7.20 0.18
CA TYR A 96 14.92 -6.95 0.10
C TYR A 96 14.56 -5.48 0.41
N THR A 97 15.17 -4.94 1.44
CA THR A 97 15.02 -3.55 1.87
C THR A 97 16.28 -3.08 2.59
N LEU A 98 16.33 -1.80 2.93
CA LEU A 98 17.42 -1.25 3.71
C LEU A 98 17.19 -1.55 5.21
N PRO A 99 18.14 -2.21 5.93
CA PRO A 99 17.95 -2.60 7.32
C PRO A 99 17.54 -1.43 8.24
N GLU A 100 18.10 -0.24 8.03
CA GLU A 100 17.80 0.96 8.80
C GLU A 100 16.35 1.44 8.69
N LEU A 101 15.61 1.00 7.66
CA LEU A 101 14.20 1.36 7.45
C LEU A 101 13.26 0.50 8.30
N ILE A 102 13.73 -0.67 8.73
CA ILE A 102 12.97 -1.59 9.57
C ILE A 102 13.52 -1.67 11.00
N GLU A 103 14.80 -1.36 11.22
CA GLU A 103 15.38 -1.29 12.55
C GLU A 103 14.78 -0.11 13.34
N GLY A 104 14.37 -0.38 14.58
CA GLY A 104 13.81 0.65 15.47
C GLY A 104 12.35 1.03 15.19
N SER A 105 11.73 0.51 14.14
CA SER A 105 10.30 0.67 13.89
C SER A 105 9.48 -0.27 14.78
N ARG A 106 8.39 0.24 15.34
CA ARG A 106 7.46 -0.56 16.13
C ARG A 106 6.48 -1.28 15.21
N PHE A 107 6.83 -2.47 14.76
CA PHE A 107 5.94 -3.28 13.93
C PHE A 107 4.89 -4.02 14.76
N GLU A 108 3.64 -3.94 14.29
CA GLU A 108 2.52 -4.78 14.69
C GLU A 108 2.27 -5.80 13.57
N GLN A 109 2.61 -7.06 13.83
CA GLN A 109 2.50 -8.14 12.86
C GLN A 109 1.05 -8.63 12.80
N VAL A 110 0.54 -8.78 11.59
CA VAL A 110 -0.79 -9.33 11.33
C VAL A 110 -0.69 -10.53 10.39
N THR A 111 -1.63 -11.45 10.51
CA THR A 111 -1.74 -12.62 9.63
C THR A 111 -3.10 -12.61 8.97
N GLY A 112 -3.12 -12.47 7.65
CA GLY A 112 -4.37 -12.37 6.90
C GLY A 112 -5.07 -11.03 7.05
N GLN A 113 -6.40 -11.03 7.01
CA GLN A 113 -7.18 -9.80 7.18
C GLN A 113 -7.15 -9.33 8.64
N ALA A 114 -6.93 -8.02 8.83
CA ALA A 114 -6.91 -7.39 10.15
C ALA A 114 -7.67 -6.05 10.14
N GLU A 115 -8.46 -5.79 11.17
CA GLU A 115 -9.10 -4.50 11.37
C GLU A 115 -8.17 -3.60 12.19
N MET A 116 -7.81 -2.42 11.65
CA MET A 116 -6.97 -1.43 12.33
C MET A 116 -7.80 -0.49 13.20
N LEU A 117 -8.90 0.00 12.66
CA LEU A 117 -9.92 0.82 13.31
C LEU A 117 -11.28 0.41 12.75
N PRO A 118 -12.42 0.71 13.43
CA PRO A 118 -13.74 0.33 12.97
C PRO A 118 -14.01 0.72 11.51
N GLY A 119 -14.18 -0.29 10.65
CA GLY A 119 -14.38 -0.09 9.21
C GLY A 119 -13.12 0.16 8.38
N VAL A 120 -11.93 0.07 8.97
CA VAL A 120 -10.64 0.18 8.26
C VAL A 120 -9.86 -1.12 8.41
N PHE A 121 -9.62 -1.80 7.30
CA PHE A 121 -9.04 -3.15 7.27
C PHE A 121 -7.79 -3.23 6.42
N LEU A 122 -6.86 -4.07 6.81
CA LEU A 122 -5.79 -4.59 5.97
C LEU A 122 -6.24 -5.92 5.38
N VAL A 123 -6.02 -6.11 4.08
CA VAL A 123 -6.36 -7.34 3.36
C VAL A 123 -5.15 -7.78 2.55
N PRO A 124 -4.70 -9.05 2.68
CA PRO A 124 -3.61 -9.57 1.86
C PRO A 124 -3.94 -9.49 0.37
N THR A 125 -3.01 -8.96 -0.40
CA THR A 125 -3.06 -8.87 -1.86
C THR A 125 -1.70 -9.27 -2.45
N PRO A 126 -1.27 -10.54 -2.22
CA PRO A 126 0.05 -11.02 -2.63
C PRO A 126 0.20 -11.01 -4.15
N GLY A 127 1.46 -10.87 -4.60
CA GLY A 127 1.80 -10.87 -6.04
C GLY A 127 3.05 -10.05 -6.30
N HIS A 128 3.08 -8.77 -5.94
CA HIS A 128 4.29 -7.96 -5.98
C HIS A 128 5.30 -8.48 -4.93
N THR A 129 4.83 -8.72 -3.71
CA THR A 129 5.50 -9.51 -2.69
C THR A 129 4.51 -10.51 -2.08
N ASP A 130 5.03 -11.55 -1.41
CA ASP A 130 4.18 -12.59 -0.78
C ASP A 130 3.40 -12.02 0.43
N GLY A 131 3.95 -11.01 1.08
CA GLY A 131 3.33 -10.35 2.24
C GLY A 131 2.64 -9.02 1.92
N HIS A 132 2.44 -8.71 0.62
CA HIS A 132 1.77 -7.47 0.22
C HIS A 132 0.32 -7.42 0.73
N GLN A 133 -0.11 -6.22 1.17
CA GLN A 133 -1.46 -5.94 1.65
C GLN A 133 -2.01 -4.63 1.12
N SER A 134 -3.32 -4.55 1.00
CA SER A 134 -4.07 -3.33 0.65
C SER A 134 -4.89 -2.84 1.83
N LEU A 135 -5.16 -1.54 1.89
CA LEU A 135 -6.02 -0.92 2.90
C LEU A 135 -7.43 -0.72 2.36
N ILE A 136 -8.41 -1.21 3.09
CA ILE A 136 -9.84 -1.06 2.80
C ILE A 136 -10.44 -0.05 3.78
N VAL A 137 -11.10 0.97 3.26
CA VAL A 137 -11.78 2.00 4.07
C VAL A 137 -13.27 1.98 3.75
N ARG A 138 -14.09 1.57 4.70
CA ARG A 138 -15.55 1.62 4.60
C ARG A 138 -16.02 3.00 5.01
N ARG A 139 -16.63 3.71 4.09
CA ARG A 139 -17.18 5.05 4.28
C ARG A 139 -18.71 5.02 4.12
N PRO A 140 -19.45 6.01 4.66
CA PRO A 140 -20.90 6.08 4.47
C PRO A 140 -21.33 6.15 3.00
N ASP A 141 -20.48 6.70 2.13
CA ASP A 141 -20.73 6.87 0.70
C ASP A 141 -20.13 5.77 -0.19
N GLY A 142 -19.54 4.72 0.39
CA GLY A 142 -19.01 3.57 -0.32
C GLY A 142 -17.61 3.15 0.16
N VAL A 143 -17.09 2.06 -0.40
CA VAL A 143 -15.78 1.51 -0.07
C VAL A 143 -14.69 2.18 -0.91
N VAL A 144 -13.60 2.56 -0.25
CA VAL A 144 -12.36 3.01 -0.89
C VAL A 144 -11.27 2.00 -0.61
N ILE A 145 -10.47 1.68 -1.62
CA ILE A 145 -9.32 0.80 -1.51
C ILE A 145 -8.06 1.62 -1.77
N VAL A 146 -7.07 1.52 -0.89
CA VAL A 146 -5.69 1.93 -1.16
C VAL A 146 -4.91 0.67 -1.43
N ALA A 147 -4.70 0.39 -2.70
CA ALA A 147 -4.21 -0.89 -3.19
C ALA A 147 -2.68 -1.07 -3.04
N GLY A 148 -1.96 -0.01 -2.59
CA GLY A 148 -0.51 -0.05 -2.52
C GLY A 148 0.10 -0.32 -3.90
N GLN A 149 0.99 -1.28 -3.98
CA GLN A 149 1.58 -1.78 -5.24
C GLN A 149 1.03 -3.18 -5.61
N SER A 150 -0.24 -3.47 -5.32
CA SER A 150 -0.87 -4.67 -5.87
C SER A 150 -0.89 -4.65 -7.40
N HIS A 151 -0.95 -3.44 -7.96
CA HIS A 151 -0.75 -3.08 -9.37
C HIS A 151 0.03 -1.78 -9.45
N ASP A 152 0.87 -1.64 -10.47
CA ASP A 152 1.60 -0.39 -10.69
C ASP A 152 0.68 0.73 -11.19
N THR A 153 -0.42 0.38 -11.90
CA THR A 153 -1.31 1.37 -12.51
C THR A 153 -2.78 1.02 -12.39
N ALA A 154 -3.64 2.03 -12.41
CA ALA A 154 -5.09 1.88 -12.49
C ALA A 154 -5.53 1.07 -13.72
N THR A 155 -4.79 1.17 -14.83
CA THR A 155 -5.07 0.42 -16.06
C THR A 155 -4.84 -1.09 -15.87
N GLN A 156 -3.79 -1.49 -15.16
CA GLN A 156 -3.54 -2.91 -14.84
C GLN A 156 -4.66 -3.47 -13.95
N TYR A 157 -5.05 -2.71 -12.92
CA TYR A 157 -6.18 -3.10 -12.06
C TYR A 157 -7.48 -3.24 -12.85
N ALA A 158 -7.77 -2.28 -13.74
CA ALA A 158 -8.95 -2.33 -14.60
C ALA A 158 -8.94 -3.57 -15.51
N ALA A 159 -7.78 -3.97 -16.02
CA ALA A 159 -7.68 -5.18 -16.85
C ALA A 159 -8.04 -6.45 -16.07
N ASP A 160 -7.54 -6.58 -14.83
CA ASP A 160 -7.85 -7.73 -13.97
C ASP A 160 -9.32 -7.71 -13.50
N GLN A 161 -9.87 -6.54 -13.22
CA GLN A 161 -11.29 -6.39 -12.90
C GLN A 161 -12.19 -6.79 -14.08
N LEU A 162 -11.85 -6.40 -15.30
CA LEU A 162 -12.57 -6.79 -16.50
C LEU A 162 -12.46 -8.31 -16.76
N ALA A 163 -11.27 -8.89 -16.55
CA ALA A 163 -11.09 -10.34 -16.64
C ALA A 163 -11.97 -11.08 -15.63
N TRP A 164 -11.97 -10.63 -14.35
CA TRP A 164 -12.84 -11.15 -13.30
C TRP A 164 -14.33 -11.09 -13.68
N GLN A 165 -14.79 -9.95 -14.22
CA GLN A 165 -16.16 -9.77 -14.65
C GLN A 165 -16.52 -10.73 -15.80
N ALA A 166 -15.65 -10.84 -16.82
CA ALA A 166 -15.84 -11.72 -17.95
C ALA A 166 -15.94 -13.21 -17.52
N HIS A 167 -15.14 -13.63 -16.56
CA HIS A 167 -15.24 -14.99 -15.98
C HIS A 167 -16.59 -15.23 -15.27
N ARG A 168 -17.13 -14.23 -14.59
CA ARG A 168 -18.46 -14.33 -13.96
C ARG A 168 -19.60 -14.38 -14.97
N ASP A 169 -19.45 -13.66 -16.08
CA ASP A 169 -20.45 -13.60 -17.14
C ASP A 169 -20.42 -14.85 -18.06
N ALA A 170 -19.57 -15.85 -17.73
CA ALA A 170 -19.47 -17.16 -18.37
C ALA A 170 -19.26 -17.08 -19.91
N HIS A 171 -18.28 -16.30 -20.35
CA HIS A 171 -17.91 -16.23 -21.77
C HIS A 171 -17.23 -17.54 -22.23
N ASP A 172 -17.59 -18.02 -23.42
CA ASP A 172 -17.07 -19.27 -24.01
C ASP A 172 -15.65 -19.16 -24.58
N GLN A 173 -15.02 -17.98 -24.51
CA GLN A 173 -13.67 -17.74 -25.02
C GLN A 173 -12.63 -17.97 -23.91
N PRO A 174 -11.39 -18.35 -24.26
CA PRO A 174 -10.29 -18.32 -23.32
C PRO A 174 -10.13 -16.90 -22.76
N LEU A 175 -10.27 -16.74 -21.44
CA LEU A 175 -10.20 -15.46 -20.77
C LEU A 175 -8.84 -15.28 -20.07
N PRO A 176 -8.32 -14.05 -19.97
CA PRO A 176 -7.13 -13.76 -19.16
C PRO A 176 -7.35 -14.20 -17.71
N GLY A 177 -6.29 -14.70 -17.07
CA GLY A 177 -6.29 -14.90 -15.62
C GLY A 177 -6.23 -13.58 -14.88
N PHE A 178 -6.57 -13.62 -13.58
CA PHE A 178 -6.44 -12.51 -12.65
C PHE A 178 -6.05 -13.04 -11.26
N PRO A 179 -5.44 -12.21 -10.38
CA PRO A 179 -5.12 -12.61 -9.02
C PRO A 179 -6.39 -13.02 -8.24
N GLY A 180 -6.34 -14.14 -7.50
CA GLY A 180 -7.52 -14.67 -6.81
C GLY A 180 -8.14 -13.71 -5.78
N TRP A 181 -7.33 -12.81 -5.18
CA TRP A 181 -7.81 -11.79 -4.25
C TRP A 181 -8.63 -10.66 -4.92
N ILE A 182 -8.59 -10.51 -6.25
CA ILE A 182 -9.46 -9.55 -6.98
C ILE A 182 -10.93 -9.83 -6.69
N ASP A 183 -11.35 -11.10 -6.62
CA ASP A 183 -12.72 -11.47 -6.30
C ASP A 183 -13.14 -10.88 -4.95
N ALA A 184 -12.33 -11.05 -3.92
CA ALA A 184 -12.62 -10.51 -2.59
C ALA A 184 -12.72 -8.97 -2.58
N LEU A 185 -11.86 -8.27 -3.32
CA LEU A 185 -11.92 -6.81 -3.44
C LEU A 185 -13.14 -6.34 -4.22
N GLN A 186 -13.49 -7.01 -5.32
CA GLN A 186 -14.64 -6.65 -6.15
C GLN A 186 -15.98 -6.92 -5.46
N GLN A 187 -16.06 -7.95 -4.60
CA GLN A 187 -17.25 -8.21 -3.75
C GLN A 187 -17.53 -7.06 -2.76
N LEU A 188 -16.54 -6.25 -2.42
CA LEU A 188 -16.74 -5.05 -1.61
C LEU A 188 -17.42 -3.90 -2.37
N ASN A 189 -17.61 -4.04 -3.69
CA ASN A 189 -18.15 -3.01 -4.58
C ASN A 189 -17.42 -1.66 -4.42
N PRO A 190 -16.09 -1.61 -4.68
CA PRO A 190 -15.29 -0.43 -4.43
C PRO A 190 -15.72 0.74 -5.32
N LYS A 191 -15.83 1.92 -4.71
CA LYS A 191 -16.14 3.17 -5.39
C LYS A 191 -14.90 3.80 -6.01
N MET A 192 -13.74 3.60 -5.37
CA MET A 192 -12.45 4.13 -5.81
C MET A 192 -11.33 3.19 -5.37
N VAL A 193 -10.31 3.07 -6.24
CA VAL A 193 -9.06 2.37 -5.90
C VAL A 193 -7.88 3.27 -6.23
N TYR A 194 -7.00 3.47 -5.24
CA TYR A 194 -5.78 4.27 -5.32
C TYR A 194 -4.55 3.38 -5.33
N PHE A 195 -3.47 3.82 -5.97
CA PHE A 195 -2.23 3.05 -6.18
C PHE A 195 -1.00 3.84 -5.70
N ALA A 196 0.06 3.13 -5.30
CA ALA A 196 1.28 3.77 -4.85
C ALA A 196 2.08 4.42 -6.00
N HIS A 197 2.03 3.85 -7.21
CA HIS A 197 2.83 4.29 -8.35
C HIS A 197 2.02 4.93 -9.48
N ASP A 198 0.74 5.22 -9.24
CA ASP A 198 -0.10 5.91 -10.22
C ASP A 198 -0.93 7.01 -9.53
N ARG A 199 -1.05 8.15 -10.22
CA ARG A 199 -1.95 9.23 -9.81
C ARG A 199 -3.37 9.05 -10.33
N ALA A 200 -3.57 8.14 -11.29
CA ALA A 200 -4.88 7.77 -11.75
C ALA A 200 -5.62 6.99 -10.65
N VAL A 201 -6.91 7.20 -10.56
CA VAL A 201 -7.82 6.52 -9.64
C VAL A 201 -8.73 5.63 -10.47
N TRP A 202 -8.79 4.34 -10.12
CA TRP A 202 -9.79 3.48 -10.72
C TRP A 202 -11.17 3.76 -10.10
N THR A 203 -12.18 3.83 -10.95
CA THR A 203 -13.61 3.90 -10.58
C THR A 203 -14.40 2.92 -11.44
N PRO A 204 -15.51 2.34 -10.94
CA PRO A 204 -16.35 1.39 -11.70
C PRO A 204 -16.99 1.97 -12.95
#